data_5dd9de83b68cd20be064063518a2413c
#
_entry.id   5dd9de83b68cd20be064063518a2413c
#
_cell.length_a   1.000
_cell.length_b   1.000
_cell.length_c   1.000
_cell.angle_alpha   90.00
_cell.angle_beta   90.00
_cell.angle_gamma   90.00
#
_symmetry.space_group_name_H-M   'P 1'
#
loop_
_entity.id
_entity.type
_entity.pdbx_description
1 polymer ?
#
loop_
_entity_poly.entity_id
_entity_poly.type
_entity_poly.pdbx_seq_one_letter_code
_entity_poly.pdbx_strand_id
1 'polypeptide(L)'
;MKYVAILIPFLFVSCSFSKLPEEKLSQYSLNNSYQFNNDHLTIKLGNTLRCPMRIWVQSDDDKIKAYFEALNPIVLKALTDTLIKVEIQDVAIKEIHFASRFGDVNNTVNSRKMGLPFQKNKKYRLIQGNNSLPTHNTDWSRYAFDFGMAIGDTICAASQGVVVGVVEDYKFGGRHEKWRDFANLITIYNPESGIFTQYVHLDHKGSLVELGDSVFAGQKIGIAGMTGFTNIEHLHFNCLKPIHSQDGLISILIDSIGAYKVSELKRNQMVLN
;
A
#
# COMPACT_ATOMS: atom_id res chain seq x y z
N MET A 1 53.26 -22.53 43.04
CA MET A 1 52.56 -21.52 42.26
C MET A 1 51.52 -22.23 41.38
N LYS A 2 50.23 -22.05 41.67
CA LYS A 2 49.14 -22.65 40.87
C LYS A 2 48.63 -21.59 39.94
N TYR A 3 48.73 -21.77 38.60
CA TYR A 3 48.19 -20.89 37.61
C TYR A 3 46.70 -21.24 37.40
N VAL A 4 45.83 -20.27 37.67
CA VAL A 4 44.40 -20.35 37.35
C VAL A 4 44.21 -19.76 35.94
N ALA A 5 43.87 -20.59 34.97
CA ALA A 5 43.50 -20.15 33.63
C ALA A 5 42.06 -19.67 33.66
N ILE A 6 41.84 -18.38 33.47
CA ILE A 6 40.50 -17.78 33.28
C ILE A 6 40.13 -17.95 31.79
N LEU A 7 39.16 -18.83 31.53
CA LEU A 7 38.53 -18.95 30.21
C LEU A 7 37.49 -17.82 30.06
N ILE A 8 37.78 -16.84 29.20
CA ILE A 8 36.79 -15.81 28.80
C ILE A 8 35.94 -16.39 27.67
N PRO A 9 34.62 -16.54 27.84
CA PRO A 9 33.78 -16.99 26.74
C PRO A 9 33.64 -15.84 25.74
N PHE A 10 34.16 -16.03 24.53
CA PHE A 10 33.86 -15.18 23.40
C PHE A 10 32.38 -15.38 22.97
N LEU A 11 31.52 -14.47 23.34
CA LEU A 11 30.16 -14.37 22.76
C LEU A 11 30.30 -13.88 21.32
N PHE A 12 30.22 -14.81 20.39
CA PHE A 12 29.99 -14.45 18.96
C PHE A 12 28.58 -13.88 18.83
N VAL A 13 28.45 -12.55 18.79
CA VAL A 13 27.24 -11.90 18.33
C VAL A 13 27.18 -12.15 16.82
N SER A 14 26.42 -13.17 16.43
CA SER A 14 26.08 -13.40 15.02
C SER A 14 25.22 -12.23 14.55
N CYS A 15 25.81 -11.31 13.82
CA CYS A 15 25.08 -10.29 13.07
C CYS A 15 24.40 -11.00 11.89
N SER A 16 23.19 -11.49 12.08
CA SER A 16 22.40 -12.04 10.97
C SER A 16 21.98 -10.87 10.06
N PHE A 17 22.68 -10.71 8.94
CA PHE A 17 22.20 -9.85 7.87
C PHE A 17 20.90 -10.47 7.33
N SER A 18 19.76 -9.81 7.57
CA SER A 18 18.50 -10.25 6.97
C SER A 18 18.62 -10.10 5.45
N LYS A 19 18.52 -11.23 4.74
CA LYS A 19 18.47 -11.25 3.27
C LYS A 19 17.15 -10.63 2.82
N LEU A 20 17.19 -9.86 1.72
CA LEU A 20 15.96 -9.38 1.08
C LEU A 20 15.06 -10.57 0.71
N PRO A 21 13.73 -10.44 0.87
CA PRO A 21 12.81 -11.45 0.36
C PRO A 21 12.99 -11.65 -1.15
N GLU A 22 12.75 -12.86 -1.62
CA GLU A 22 12.87 -13.20 -3.05
C GLU A 22 11.63 -12.78 -3.83
N GLU A 23 10.46 -12.78 -3.18
CA GLU A 23 9.18 -12.47 -3.80
C GLU A 23 8.57 -11.16 -3.27
N LYS A 24 7.96 -10.41 -4.18
CA LYS A 24 7.14 -9.26 -3.86
C LYS A 24 5.69 -9.72 -3.68
N LEU A 25 5.14 -9.53 -2.49
CA LEU A 25 3.76 -9.86 -2.19
C LEU A 25 2.82 -8.79 -2.76
N SER A 26 1.72 -9.23 -3.35
CA SER A 26 0.67 -8.35 -3.83
C SER A 26 -0.33 -8.06 -2.71
N GLN A 27 -0.83 -6.81 -2.66
CA GLN A 27 -1.87 -6.40 -1.71
C GLN A 27 -3.24 -7.02 -2.00
N TYR A 28 -3.46 -7.46 -3.25
CA TYR A 28 -4.72 -8.00 -3.75
C TYR A 28 -4.47 -8.88 -4.97
N SER A 29 -5.50 -9.62 -5.37
CA SER A 29 -5.54 -10.34 -6.65
C SER A 29 -6.83 -10.00 -7.41
N LEU A 30 -6.78 -10.04 -8.74
CA LEU A 30 -7.93 -9.86 -9.62
C LEU A 30 -8.15 -11.11 -10.47
N ASN A 31 -9.40 -11.34 -10.90
CA ASN A 31 -9.77 -12.46 -11.76
C ASN A 31 -9.67 -12.06 -13.25
N ASN A 32 -8.45 -11.89 -13.74
CA ASN A 32 -8.21 -11.61 -15.15
C ASN A 32 -7.76 -12.89 -15.87
N SER A 33 -8.31 -13.11 -17.06
CA SER A 33 -7.93 -14.24 -17.90
C SER A 33 -8.12 -13.91 -19.37
N TYR A 34 -7.50 -14.68 -20.24
CA TYR A 34 -7.69 -14.58 -21.68
C TYR A 34 -7.75 -15.95 -22.33
N GLN A 35 -8.40 -16.00 -23.49
CA GLN A 35 -8.51 -17.19 -24.30
C GLN A 35 -8.46 -16.82 -25.78
N PHE A 36 -7.63 -17.55 -26.55
CA PHE A 36 -7.62 -17.50 -28.01
C PHE A 36 -8.44 -18.65 -28.57
N ASN A 37 -9.40 -18.33 -29.42
CA ASN A 37 -10.19 -19.31 -30.17
C ASN A 37 -10.17 -18.93 -31.66
N ASN A 38 -9.41 -19.62 -32.47
CA ASN A 38 -9.26 -19.36 -33.89
C ASN A 38 -8.93 -17.90 -34.20
N ASP A 39 -9.95 -17.10 -34.60
CA ASP A 39 -9.80 -15.71 -35.01
C ASP A 39 -10.23 -14.70 -33.94
N HIS A 40 -10.46 -15.15 -32.70
CA HIS A 40 -10.96 -14.31 -31.63
C HIS A 40 -10.08 -14.39 -30.38
N LEU A 41 -9.73 -13.22 -29.85
CA LEU A 41 -9.19 -13.07 -28.48
C LEU A 41 -10.35 -12.67 -27.57
N THR A 42 -10.62 -13.48 -26.56
CA THR A 42 -11.57 -13.15 -25.48
C THR A 42 -10.78 -12.83 -24.22
N ILE A 43 -10.99 -11.65 -23.66
CA ILE A 43 -10.40 -11.22 -22.40
C ILE A 43 -11.50 -11.04 -21.37
N LYS A 44 -11.37 -11.71 -20.25
CA LYS A 44 -12.19 -11.52 -19.06
C LYS A 44 -11.40 -10.69 -18.04
N LEU A 45 -11.95 -9.56 -17.63
CA LEU A 45 -11.42 -8.74 -16.55
C LEU A 45 -12.41 -8.75 -15.40
N GLY A 46 -11.95 -9.12 -14.19
CA GLY A 46 -12.80 -9.23 -13.00
C GLY A 46 -12.21 -8.46 -11.83
N ASN A 47 -12.94 -7.46 -11.36
CA ASN A 47 -12.62 -6.73 -10.14
C ASN A 47 -13.31 -7.35 -8.93
N THR A 48 -12.55 -8.08 -8.12
CA THR A 48 -13.02 -8.74 -6.89
C THR A 48 -13.04 -7.81 -5.68
N LEU A 49 -12.53 -6.57 -5.84
CA LEU A 49 -12.39 -5.61 -4.74
C LEU A 49 -13.61 -4.69 -4.61
N ARG A 50 -13.82 -4.17 -3.41
CA ARG A 50 -14.88 -3.20 -3.10
C ARG A 50 -14.44 -1.74 -3.34
N CYS A 51 -13.55 -1.52 -4.30
CA CYS A 51 -13.15 -0.21 -4.82
C CYS A 51 -13.06 -0.25 -6.34
N PRO A 52 -13.12 0.87 -7.06
CA PRO A 52 -12.82 0.90 -8.48
C PRO A 52 -11.39 0.48 -8.77
N MET A 53 -11.17 -0.18 -9.91
CA MET A 53 -9.84 -0.60 -10.39
C MET A 53 -9.62 -0.14 -11.82
N ARG A 54 -8.39 0.26 -12.12
CA ARG A 54 -7.90 0.50 -13.48
C ARG A 54 -7.05 -0.69 -13.89
N ILE A 55 -7.35 -1.25 -15.04
CA ILE A 55 -6.66 -2.43 -15.58
C ILE A 55 -6.09 -2.08 -16.95
N TRP A 56 -4.81 -2.37 -17.16
CA TRP A 56 -4.15 -2.29 -18.45
C TRP A 56 -3.96 -3.69 -19.00
N VAL A 57 -4.39 -3.89 -20.24
CA VAL A 57 -4.12 -5.09 -21.02
C VAL A 57 -2.90 -4.80 -21.89
N GLN A 58 -1.88 -5.62 -21.79
CA GLN A 58 -0.59 -5.46 -22.47
C GLN A 58 -0.24 -6.72 -23.25
N SER A 59 0.40 -6.56 -24.40
CA SER A 59 0.90 -7.67 -25.23
C SER A 59 2.09 -7.20 -26.05
N ASP A 60 2.95 -8.14 -26.43
CA ASP A 60 4.05 -7.93 -27.38
C ASP A 60 3.60 -8.03 -28.84
N ASP A 61 2.33 -8.41 -29.10
CA ASP A 61 1.75 -8.38 -30.42
C ASP A 61 1.27 -6.98 -30.80
N ASP A 62 1.72 -6.46 -31.94
CA ASP A 62 1.44 -5.06 -32.36
C ASP A 62 -0.05 -4.81 -32.61
N LYS A 63 -0.81 -5.78 -33.11
CA LYS A 63 -2.26 -5.63 -33.35
C LYS A 63 -3.02 -5.55 -32.03
N ILE A 64 -2.72 -6.46 -31.09
CA ILE A 64 -3.33 -6.49 -29.76
C ILE A 64 -2.95 -5.22 -28.98
N LYS A 65 -1.67 -4.86 -29.02
CA LYS A 65 -1.15 -3.64 -28.37
C LYS A 65 -1.88 -2.40 -28.88
N ALA A 66 -1.97 -2.20 -30.19
CA ALA A 66 -2.67 -1.04 -30.80
C ALA A 66 -4.17 -1.00 -30.43
N TYR A 67 -4.84 -2.16 -30.37
CA TYR A 67 -6.24 -2.22 -29.95
C TYR A 67 -6.41 -1.76 -28.49
N PHE A 68 -5.56 -2.21 -27.57
CA PHE A 68 -5.70 -1.87 -26.16
C PHE A 68 -5.09 -0.52 -25.78
N GLU A 69 -4.16 0.06 -26.55
CA GLU A 69 -3.69 1.43 -26.35
C GLU A 69 -4.83 2.46 -26.34
N ALA A 70 -5.86 2.25 -27.17
CA ALA A 70 -7.03 3.13 -27.23
C ALA A 70 -8.02 2.92 -26.06
N LEU A 71 -8.00 1.75 -25.42
CA LEU A 71 -8.93 1.37 -24.34
C LEU A 71 -8.33 1.50 -22.95
N ASN A 72 -7.00 1.42 -22.83
CA ASN A 72 -6.30 1.45 -21.55
C ASN A 72 -6.29 2.85 -20.91
N PRO A 73 -6.45 2.95 -19.60
CA PRO A 73 -6.86 1.88 -18.69
C PRO A 73 -8.37 1.59 -18.76
N ILE A 74 -8.72 0.32 -18.67
CA ILE A 74 -10.12 -0.11 -18.53
C ILE A 74 -10.49 0.04 -17.05
N VAL A 75 -11.52 0.85 -16.77
CA VAL A 75 -11.96 1.09 -15.39
C VAL A 75 -13.13 0.18 -15.06
N LEU A 76 -12.93 -0.69 -14.06
CA LEU A 76 -13.99 -1.52 -13.49
C LEU A 76 -14.48 -0.94 -12.16
N LYS A 77 -15.80 -0.87 -12.01
CA LYS A 77 -16.41 -0.56 -10.71
C LYS A 77 -16.14 -1.68 -9.70
N ALA A 78 -16.38 -1.39 -8.43
CA ALA A 78 -16.28 -2.37 -7.36
C ALA A 78 -17.13 -3.62 -7.66
N LEU A 79 -16.55 -4.82 -7.47
CA LEU A 79 -17.24 -6.11 -7.60
C LEU A 79 -17.90 -6.32 -8.98
N THR A 80 -17.31 -5.80 -10.05
CA THR A 80 -17.81 -5.99 -11.41
C THR A 80 -16.79 -6.72 -12.28
N ASP A 81 -17.31 -7.37 -13.33
CA ASP A 81 -16.50 -7.96 -14.38
C ASP A 81 -16.93 -7.43 -15.77
N THR A 82 -16.08 -7.64 -16.75
CA THR A 82 -16.36 -7.36 -18.16
C THR A 82 -15.69 -8.38 -19.05
N LEU A 83 -16.26 -8.55 -20.23
CA LEU A 83 -15.75 -9.44 -21.26
C LEU A 83 -15.51 -8.62 -22.53
N ILE A 84 -14.28 -8.68 -23.04
CA ILE A 84 -13.88 -8.00 -24.26
C ILE A 84 -13.57 -9.08 -25.29
N LYS A 85 -14.23 -9.00 -26.45
CA LYS A 85 -13.96 -9.88 -27.60
C LYS A 85 -13.33 -9.05 -28.71
N VAL A 86 -12.20 -9.50 -29.19
CA VAL A 86 -11.45 -8.84 -30.26
C VAL A 86 -11.27 -9.82 -31.40
N GLU A 87 -11.72 -9.45 -32.59
CA GLU A 87 -11.45 -10.21 -33.82
C GLU A 87 -10.00 -9.96 -34.24
N ILE A 88 -9.21 -10.99 -34.27
CA ILE A 88 -7.77 -10.89 -34.58
C ILE A 88 -7.42 -12.03 -35.53
N GLN A 89 -7.12 -11.70 -36.79
CA GLN A 89 -6.62 -12.65 -37.78
C GLN A 89 -5.08 -12.63 -37.79
N ASP A 90 -4.48 -13.78 -38.05
CA ASP A 90 -3.02 -13.96 -38.22
C ASP A 90 -2.17 -13.47 -37.03
N VAL A 91 -2.60 -13.75 -35.82
CA VAL A 91 -1.82 -13.46 -34.62
C VAL A 91 -1.12 -14.75 -34.14
N ALA A 92 0.20 -14.71 -34.10
CA ALA A 92 0.95 -15.71 -33.33
C ALA A 92 0.57 -15.56 -31.84
N ILE A 93 0.17 -16.66 -31.20
CA ILE A 93 -0.20 -16.66 -29.77
C ILE A 93 0.94 -16.06 -28.96
N LYS A 94 0.75 -14.86 -28.46
CA LYS A 94 1.68 -14.18 -27.56
C LYS A 94 1.00 -13.97 -26.21
N GLU A 95 1.80 -13.89 -25.17
CA GLU A 95 1.29 -13.68 -23.82
C GLU A 95 0.55 -12.35 -23.69
N ILE A 96 -0.53 -12.38 -22.92
CA ILE A 96 -1.26 -11.20 -22.46
C ILE A 96 -0.92 -10.96 -21.00
N HIS A 97 -0.46 -9.77 -20.69
CA HIS A 97 -0.15 -9.34 -19.34
C HIS A 97 -1.19 -8.33 -18.84
N PHE A 98 -1.47 -8.40 -17.54
CA PHE A 98 -2.40 -7.51 -16.89
C PHE A 98 -1.68 -6.69 -15.82
N ALA A 99 -1.69 -5.37 -15.97
CA ALA A 99 -1.31 -4.46 -14.89
C ALA A 99 -2.57 -3.86 -14.28
N SER A 100 -2.59 -3.66 -12.97
CA SER A 100 -3.75 -3.09 -12.29
C SER A 100 -3.35 -2.06 -11.23
N ARG A 101 -4.23 -1.07 -11.00
CA ARG A 101 -4.04 -0.04 -9.98
C ARG A 101 -5.40 0.33 -9.38
N PHE A 102 -5.38 0.71 -8.10
CA PHE A 102 -6.55 1.19 -7.38
C PHE A 102 -7.15 2.45 -7.97
N GLY A 103 -8.48 2.53 -7.88
CA GLY A 103 -9.26 3.74 -8.02
C GLY A 103 -9.62 4.13 -9.44
N ASP A 104 -10.57 5.04 -9.55
CA ASP A 104 -10.95 5.75 -10.76
C ASP A 104 -10.45 7.19 -10.65
N VAL A 105 -9.70 7.66 -11.63
CA VAL A 105 -9.13 9.03 -11.66
C VAL A 105 -10.20 10.11 -11.80
N ASN A 106 -11.38 9.75 -12.27
CA ASN A 106 -12.52 10.66 -12.40
C ASN A 106 -13.27 10.87 -11.08
N ASN A 107 -12.98 10.06 -10.06
CA ASN A 107 -13.59 10.25 -8.74
C ASN A 107 -13.00 11.49 -8.05
N THR A 108 -13.91 12.34 -7.58
CA THR A 108 -13.53 13.54 -6.81
C THR A 108 -13.20 13.20 -5.37
N VAL A 109 -12.22 13.93 -4.79
CA VAL A 109 -11.94 13.86 -3.36
C VAL A 109 -12.88 14.83 -2.64
N ASN A 110 -13.87 14.31 -1.91
CA ASN A 110 -14.95 15.09 -1.30
C ASN A 110 -14.65 15.56 0.12
N SER A 111 -13.71 14.94 0.83
CA SER A 111 -13.32 15.33 2.19
C SER A 111 -11.83 15.08 2.40
N ARG A 112 -11.16 16.00 3.08
CA ARG A 112 -9.74 15.90 3.42
C ARG A 112 -9.51 15.92 4.93
N LYS A 113 -10.50 15.46 5.70
CA LYS A 113 -10.42 15.35 7.16
C LYS A 113 -10.24 13.89 7.54
N MET A 114 -9.22 13.60 8.35
CA MET A 114 -8.91 12.25 8.82
C MET A 114 -8.89 12.21 10.34
N GLY A 115 -9.22 11.05 10.93
CA GLY A 115 -8.91 10.75 12.32
C GLY A 115 -7.43 10.46 12.52
N LEU A 116 -7.01 10.33 13.75
CA LEU A 116 -5.66 9.87 14.07
C LEU A 116 -5.57 8.33 13.92
N PRO A 117 -4.48 7.80 13.36
CA PRO A 117 -4.35 6.36 13.07
C PRO A 117 -3.94 5.53 14.29
N PHE A 118 -4.35 5.92 15.49
CA PHE A 118 -4.05 5.24 16.75
C PHE A 118 -5.14 5.45 17.80
N GLN A 119 -5.10 4.67 18.87
CA GLN A 119 -6.14 4.60 19.89
C GLN A 119 -6.35 5.94 20.61
N LYS A 120 -7.59 6.19 21.06
CA LYS A 120 -7.94 7.33 21.94
C LYS A 120 -7.08 7.33 23.21
N ASN A 121 -6.76 8.53 23.70
CA ASN A 121 -5.91 8.78 24.88
C ASN A 121 -4.45 8.31 24.73
N LYS A 122 -4.03 7.91 23.53
CA LYS A 122 -2.61 7.67 23.18
C LYS A 122 -2.02 8.93 22.54
N LYS A 123 -0.73 9.14 22.79
CA LYS A 123 0.01 10.23 22.18
C LYS A 123 1.30 9.73 21.58
N TYR A 124 1.59 10.16 20.36
CA TYR A 124 2.81 9.81 19.66
C TYR A 124 3.50 11.04 19.10
N ARG A 125 4.80 10.97 18.99
CA ARG A 125 5.61 12.02 18.39
C ARG A 125 5.49 11.97 16.87
N LEU A 126 5.18 13.08 16.22
CA LEU A 126 5.28 13.23 14.78
C LEU A 126 6.76 13.34 14.40
N ILE A 127 7.38 12.24 13.98
CA ILE A 127 8.81 12.21 13.66
C ILE A 127 9.11 12.75 12.27
N GLN A 128 8.15 12.62 11.33
CA GLN A 128 8.22 13.21 10.02
C GLN A 128 6.81 13.62 9.54
N GLY A 129 6.68 14.79 8.98
CA GLY A 129 5.45 15.33 8.43
C GLY A 129 5.57 15.63 6.93
N ASN A 130 4.64 16.40 6.41
CA ASN A 130 4.53 16.73 4.99
C ASN A 130 5.76 17.47 4.45
N ASN A 131 6.09 17.24 3.16
CA ASN A 131 7.17 17.92 2.43
C ASN A 131 8.51 17.92 3.16
N SER A 132 8.88 16.81 3.79
CA SER A 132 10.09 16.76 4.62
C SER A 132 11.05 15.65 4.21
N LEU A 133 12.34 15.88 4.44
CA LEU A 133 13.39 14.89 4.25
C LEU A 133 13.45 13.95 5.46
N PRO A 134 13.88 12.68 5.27
CA PRO A 134 14.47 12.13 4.04
C PRO A 134 13.49 11.50 3.05
N THR A 135 12.25 11.14 3.44
CA THR A 135 11.38 10.25 2.66
C THR A 135 10.08 10.86 2.16
N HIS A 136 9.60 11.96 2.76
CA HIS A 136 8.36 12.64 2.36
C HIS A 136 8.61 13.75 1.33
N ASN A 137 9.26 13.40 0.22
CA ASN A 137 9.65 14.34 -0.85
C ASN A 137 9.33 13.82 -2.27
N THR A 138 8.65 12.69 -2.37
CA THR A 138 8.23 12.08 -3.64
C THR A 138 6.71 12.17 -3.81
N ASP A 139 6.20 12.04 -5.02
CA ASP A 139 4.76 12.17 -5.28
C ASP A 139 3.90 11.15 -4.53
N TRP A 140 4.43 9.97 -4.25
CA TRP A 140 3.72 8.92 -3.53
C TRP A 140 3.83 9.02 -2.00
N SER A 141 4.67 9.90 -1.42
CA SER A 141 4.87 10.04 0.05
C SER A 141 4.86 11.49 0.57
N ARG A 142 4.80 12.48 -0.32
CA ARG A 142 5.00 13.90 0.00
C ARG A 142 4.16 14.40 1.18
N TYR A 143 2.95 13.93 1.32
CA TYR A 143 2.01 14.39 2.35
C TYR A 143 1.75 13.34 3.43
N ALA A 144 2.64 12.36 3.57
CA ALA A 144 2.56 11.35 4.61
C ALA A 144 2.95 11.88 6.00
N PHE A 145 2.62 11.08 7.01
CA PHE A 145 2.93 11.32 8.42
C PHE A 145 3.59 10.09 9.01
N ASP A 146 4.71 10.28 9.70
CA ASP A 146 5.36 9.23 10.47
C ASP A 146 5.16 9.47 11.97
N PHE A 147 4.37 8.61 12.59
CA PHE A 147 4.13 8.64 14.04
C PHE A 147 5.04 7.64 14.73
N GLY A 148 5.85 8.10 15.69
CA GLY A 148 6.79 7.28 16.47
C GLY A 148 6.06 6.29 17.37
N MET A 149 5.50 5.25 16.77
CA MET A 149 4.83 4.13 17.44
C MET A 149 5.82 3.01 17.65
N ALA A 150 5.84 2.43 18.86
CA ALA A 150 6.67 1.27 19.15
C ALA A 150 6.14 0.00 18.48
N ILE A 151 7.02 -0.98 18.25
CA ILE A 151 6.61 -2.32 17.82
C ILE A 151 5.58 -2.87 18.84
N GLY A 152 4.46 -3.39 18.35
CA GLY A 152 3.37 -3.89 19.19
C GLY A 152 2.26 -2.87 19.48
N ASP A 153 2.45 -1.58 19.17
CA ASP A 153 1.40 -0.58 19.32
C ASP A 153 0.25 -0.82 18.34
N THR A 154 -0.98 -0.53 18.80
CA THR A 154 -2.18 -0.74 17.99
C THR A 154 -2.41 0.39 17.01
N ILE A 155 -2.52 0.05 15.73
CA ILE A 155 -2.92 0.94 14.63
C ILE A 155 -4.44 0.95 14.52
N CYS A 156 -5.04 2.13 14.30
CA CYS A 156 -6.49 2.29 14.10
C CYS A 156 -6.78 2.92 12.73
N ALA A 157 -7.96 2.63 12.19
CA ALA A 157 -8.43 3.24 10.95
C ALA A 157 -8.66 4.75 11.15
N ALA A 158 -8.04 5.58 10.33
CA ALA A 158 -8.17 7.03 10.36
C ALA A 158 -9.51 7.52 9.75
N SER A 159 -10.18 6.69 8.98
CA SER A 159 -11.51 6.91 8.41
C SER A 159 -12.29 5.61 8.33
N GLN A 160 -13.60 5.69 8.17
CA GLN A 160 -14.39 4.56 7.72
C GLN A 160 -14.03 4.17 6.29
N GLY A 161 -14.28 2.92 5.92
CA GLY A 161 -14.03 2.46 4.56
C GLY A 161 -14.04 0.94 4.44
N VAL A 162 -13.43 0.46 3.36
CA VAL A 162 -13.28 -0.96 3.07
C VAL A 162 -11.81 -1.29 2.90
N VAL A 163 -11.35 -2.38 3.48
CA VAL A 163 -10.00 -2.91 3.30
C VAL A 163 -9.87 -3.45 1.88
N VAL A 164 -9.01 -2.84 1.09
CA VAL A 164 -8.81 -3.17 -0.33
C VAL A 164 -7.41 -3.70 -0.63
N GLY A 165 -6.53 -3.70 0.36
CA GLY A 165 -5.19 -4.26 0.24
C GLY A 165 -4.62 -4.64 1.59
N VAL A 166 -3.98 -5.81 1.67
CA VAL A 166 -3.27 -6.29 2.86
C VAL A 166 -1.99 -7.00 2.42
N VAL A 167 -0.88 -6.65 3.07
CA VAL A 167 0.39 -7.39 3.03
C VAL A 167 0.85 -7.56 4.47
N GLU A 168 1.14 -8.80 4.90
CA GLU A 168 1.49 -9.08 6.30
C GLU A 168 2.57 -10.15 6.51
N ASP A 169 3.10 -10.73 5.42
CA ASP A 169 4.01 -11.88 5.52
C ASP A 169 5.51 -11.54 5.57
N TYR A 170 5.87 -10.28 5.40
CA TYR A 170 7.26 -9.88 5.59
C TYR A 170 7.64 -9.85 7.06
N LYS A 171 8.84 -10.37 7.38
CA LYS A 171 9.35 -10.48 8.76
C LYS A 171 10.34 -9.38 9.13
N PHE A 172 10.97 -8.77 8.14
CA PHE A 172 12.10 -7.89 8.34
C PHE A 172 11.97 -6.59 7.56
N GLY A 173 12.69 -5.60 8.00
CA GLY A 173 12.93 -4.36 7.30
C GLY A 173 14.42 -3.98 7.33
N GLY A 174 14.75 -2.84 6.74
CA GLY A 174 16.14 -2.39 6.72
C GLY A 174 16.29 -0.94 6.25
N ARG A 175 17.49 -0.40 6.47
CA ARG A 175 17.84 1.01 6.22
C ARG A 175 18.06 1.36 4.74
N HIS A 176 18.16 0.35 3.87
CA HIS A 176 18.42 0.56 2.46
C HIS A 176 17.10 0.61 1.69
N GLU A 177 16.98 1.51 0.73
CA GLU A 177 15.76 1.69 -0.08
C GLU A 177 15.28 0.42 -0.81
N LYS A 178 16.16 -0.55 -1.05
CA LYS A 178 15.80 -1.88 -1.59
C LYS A 178 14.71 -2.60 -0.77
N TRP A 179 14.54 -2.25 0.50
CA TRP A 179 13.50 -2.78 1.37
C TRP A 179 12.12 -2.19 1.13
N ARG A 180 11.99 -1.15 0.33
CA ARG A 180 10.75 -0.39 0.13
C ARG A 180 9.55 -1.26 -0.26
N ASP A 181 9.77 -2.20 -1.17
CA ASP A 181 8.73 -3.08 -1.70
C ASP A 181 8.38 -4.26 -0.76
N PHE A 182 9.02 -4.33 0.40
CA PHE A 182 8.91 -5.45 1.35
C PHE A 182 8.33 -5.00 2.70
N ALA A 183 7.43 -4.03 2.66
CA ALA A 183 6.72 -3.56 3.85
C ALA A 183 5.36 -4.26 4.00
N ASN A 184 5.01 -4.64 5.23
CA ASN A 184 3.64 -5.00 5.56
C ASN A 184 2.80 -3.73 5.63
N LEU A 185 1.59 -3.81 5.11
CA LEU A 185 0.71 -2.66 5.02
C LEU A 185 -0.76 -3.05 4.91
N ILE A 186 -1.62 -2.10 5.26
CA ILE A 186 -3.06 -2.15 5.02
C ILE A 186 -3.45 -0.94 4.18
N THR A 187 -4.29 -1.15 3.16
CA THR A 187 -4.87 -0.09 2.34
C THR A 187 -6.39 -0.11 2.52
N ILE A 188 -6.98 1.03 2.89
CA ILE A 188 -8.41 1.21 3.08
C ILE A 188 -8.92 2.24 2.05
N TYR A 189 -10.02 1.93 1.38
CA TYR A 189 -10.73 2.84 0.49
C TYR A 189 -11.99 3.38 1.16
N ASN A 190 -12.13 4.69 1.20
CA ASN A 190 -13.36 5.34 1.64
C ASN A 190 -14.17 5.80 0.41
N PRO A 191 -15.31 5.15 0.08
CA PRO A 191 -16.10 5.48 -1.10
C PRO A 191 -16.77 6.86 -1.04
N GLU A 192 -17.00 7.42 0.16
CA GLU A 192 -17.62 8.73 0.32
C GLU A 192 -16.64 9.86 0.01
N SER A 193 -15.39 9.74 0.44
CA SER A 193 -14.36 10.74 0.20
C SER A 193 -13.54 10.51 -1.07
N GLY A 194 -13.57 9.30 -1.63
CA GLY A 194 -12.72 8.89 -2.75
C GLY A 194 -11.25 8.70 -2.41
N ILE A 195 -10.89 8.71 -1.11
CA ILE A 195 -9.51 8.64 -0.62
C ILE A 195 -9.15 7.19 -0.27
N PHE A 196 -7.92 6.82 -0.60
CA PHE A 196 -7.25 5.64 -0.06
C PHE A 196 -6.36 6.06 1.12
N THR A 197 -6.44 5.35 2.24
CA THR A 197 -5.51 5.51 3.36
C THR A 197 -4.62 4.29 3.45
N GLN A 198 -3.32 4.51 3.68
CA GLN A 198 -2.34 3.44 3.75
C GLN A 198 -1.57 3.53 5.06
N TYR A 199 -1.44 2.37 5.71
CA TYR A 199 -0.79 2.15 7.00
C TYR A 199 0.37 1.19 6.74
N VAL A 200 1.61 1.64 6.93
CA VAL A 200 2.81 0.90 6.51
C VAL A 200 3.73 0.63 7.69
N HIS A 201 4.62 -0.34 7.51
CA HIS A 201 5.55 -0.87 8.50
C HIS A 201 4.89 -1.69 9.61
N LEU A 202 3.78 -2.39 9.30
CA LEU A 202 3.15 -3.30 10.25
C LEU A 202 4.10 -4.44 10.63
N ASP A 203 3.82 -5.06 11.77
CA ASP A 203 4.53 -6.25 12.21
C ASP A 203 4.22 -7.46 11.31
N HIS A 204 5.02 -8.52 11.43
CA HIS A 204 4.75 -9.80 10.76
C HIS A 204 3.44 -10.40 11.27
N LYS A 205 2.51 -10.70 10.35
CA LYS A 205 1.13 -11.12 10.70
C LYS A 205 0.41 -10.10 11.58
N GLY A 206 0.73 -8.83 11.39
CA GLY A 206 0.20 -7.73 12.20
C GLY A 206 -1.11 -7.14 11.70
N SER A 207 -1.75 -7.68 10.68
CA SER A 207 -3.09 -7.27 10.27
C SER A 207 -4.13 -7.84 11.23
N LEU A 208 -5.09 -7.01 11.64
CA LEU A 208 -6.27 -7.40 12.43
C LEU A 208 -7.55 -7.37 11.59
N VAL A 209 -7.41 -7.19 10.29
CA VAL A 209 -8.49 -7.13 9.30
C VAL A 209 -8.10 -7.88 8.05
N GLU A 210 -9.09 -8.30 7.28
CA GLU A 210 -8.92 -9.03 6.04
C GLU A 210 -9.39 -8.20 4.84
N LEU A 211 -8.97 -8.62 3.64
CA LEU A 211 -9.40 -8.02 2.38
C LEU A 211 -10.93 -8.11 2.25
N GLY A 212 -11.58 -6.97 2.00
CA GLY A 212 -13.03 -6.87 1.89
C GLY A 212 -13.76 -6.45 3.18
N ASP A 213 -13.09 -6.42 4.33
CA ASP A 213 -13.70 -5.97 5.58
C ASP A 213 -14.14 -4.52 5.50
N SER A 214 -15.30 -4.23 6.09
CA SER A 214 -15.73 -2.86 6.34
C SER A 214 -15.23 -2.41 7.71
N VAL A 215 -14.63 -1.23 7.77
CA VAL A 215 -14.09 -0.66 9.02
C VAL A 215 -14.68 0.72 9.30
N PHE A 216 -14.79 1.07 10.58
CA PHE A 216 -15.17 2.41 11.03
C PHE A 216 -13.96 3.18 11.55
N ALA A 217 -14.04 4.51 11.56
CA ALA A 217 -12.98 5.36 12.12
C ALA A 217 -12.70 5.02 13.59
N GLY A 218 -11.41 4.84 13.93
CA GLY A 218 -10.97 4.43 15.27
C GLY A 218 -10.98 2.92 15.53
N GLN A 219 -11.46 2.10 14.61
CA GLN A 219 -11.39 0.62 14.72
C GLN A 219 -9.94 0.18 14.69
N LYS A 220 -9.57 -0.78 15.53
CA LYS A 220 -8.26 -1.45 15.51
C LYS A 220 -8.12 -2.23 14.21
N ILE A 221 -7.05 -1.99 13.45
CA ILE A 221 -6.83 -2.62 12.14
C ILE A 221 -5.49 -3.33 12.03
N GLY A 222 -4.53 -3.02 12.91
CA GLY A 222 -3.22 -3.65 12.80
C GLY A 222 -2.30 -3.33 13.97
N ILE A 223 -1.11 -3.92 13.92
CA ILE A 223 -0.05 -3.80 14.90
C ILE A 223 1.17 -3.18 14.23
N ALA A 224 1.72 -2.13 14.85
CA ALA A 224 2.94 -1.46 14.38
C ALA A 224 4.17 -2.38 14.50
N GLY A 225 5.04 -2.31 13.51
CA GLY A 225 6.26 -3.11 13.42
C GLY A 225 7.43 -2.33 12.80
N MET A 226 8.31 -3.05 12.10
CA MET A 226 9.48 -2.49 11.42
C MET A 226 9.78 -3.18 10.07
N THR A 227 8.77 -3.60 9.34
CA THR A 227 8.97 -4.21 8.01
C THR A 227 9.19 -3.16 6.92
N GLY A 228 9.90 -3.51 5.86
CA GLY A 228 10.15 -2.62 4.73
C GLY A 228 11.30 -1.63 4.93
N PHE A 229 11.28 -0.51 4.21
CA PHE A 229 12.33 0.51 4.27
C PHE A 229 12.13 1.42 5.47
N THR A 230 12.75 1.06 6.58
CA THR A 230 12.73 1.83 7.83
C THR A 230 14.00 1.56 8.66
N ASN A 231 14.36 2.51 9.52
CA ASN A 231 15.47 2.41 10.47
C ASN A 231 15.06 2.77 11.90
N ILE A 232 13.78 3.08 12.10
CA ILE A 232 13.23 3.47 13.41
C ILE A 232 11.78 3.00 13.49
N GLU A 233 11.33 2.69 14.68
CA GLU A 233 9.96 2.26 14.96
C GLU A 233 8.98 3.40 14.68
N HIS A 234 8.06 3.20 13.75
CA HIS A 234 7.03 4.18 13.44
C HIS A 234 5.91 3.57 12.60
N LEU A 235 4.77 4.20 12.63
CA LEU A 235 3.72 4.04 11.63
C LEU A 235 3.91 5.10 10.56
N HIS A 236 4.10 4.68 9.30
CA HIS A 236 3.96 5.54 8.13
C HIS A 236 2.48 5.55 7.71
N PHE A 237 1.83 6.70 7.81
CA PHE A 237 0.42 6.92 7.43
C PHE A 237 0.32 7.86 6.24
N ASN A 238 -0.43 7.47 5.22
CA ASN A 238 -0.56 8.26 3.99
C ASN A 238 -2.00 8.30 3.48
N CYS A 239 -2.42 9.46 2.95
CA CYS A 239 -3.66 9.64 2.23
C CYS A 239 -3.37 9.78 0.75
N LEU A 240 -4.06 9.01 -0.08
CA LEU A 240 -3.71 8.79 -1.46
C LEU A 240 -4.93 8.94 -2.39
N LYS A 241 -4.68 9.38 -3.62
CA LYS A 241 -5.67 9.37 -4.69
C LYS A 241 -5.11 8.75 -5.97
N PRO A 242 -5.96 8.21 -6.87
CA PRO A 242 -5.51 7.70 -8.16
C PRO A 242 -5.04 8.82 -9.10
N ILE A 243 -4.11 8.48 -10.00
CA ILE A 243 -3.63 9.33 -11.09
C ILE A 243 -3.69 8.58 -12.41
N HIS A 244 -3.60 9.30 -13.54
CA HIS A 244 -3.73 8.70 -14.87
C HIS A 244 -2.60 7.71 -15.23
N SER A 245 -1.43 7.86 -14.64
CA SER A 245 -0.30 6.97 -14.93
C SER A 245 -0.43 5.58 -14.30
N GLN A 246 0.39 4.64 -14.75
CA GLN A 246 0.51 3.32 -14.15
C GLN A 246 1.20 3.33 -12.77
N ASP A 247 1.71 4.48 -12.30
CA ASP A 247 2.31 4.60 -10.95
C ASP A 247 1.29 4.40 -9.82
N GLY A 248 0.01 4.48 -10.16
CA GLY A 248 -1.08 4.07 -9.28
C GLY A 248 -1.67 5.20 -8.45
N LEU A 249 -1.17 5.41 -7.26
CA LEU A 249 -1.68 6.39 -6.30
C LEU A 249 -0.61 7.45 -6.00
N ILE A 250 -1.04 8.70 -5.78
CA ILE A 250 -0.18 9.76 -5.25
C ILE A 250 -0.67 10.24 -3.89
N SER A 251 0.26 10.71 -3.09
CA SER A 251 0.01 11.35 -1.81
C SER A 251 -0.75 12.66 -1.98
N ILE A 252 -1.74 12.92 -1.13
CA ILE A 252 -2.52 14.16 -1.15
C ILE A 252 -2.45 14.89 0.18
N LEU A 253 -2.41 16.23 0.09
CA LEU A 253 -2.53 17.07 1.26
C LEU A 253 -3.95 16.95 1.82
N ILE A 254 -4.06 16.65 3.11
CA ILE A 254 -5.31 16.72 3.87
C ILE A 254 -5.36 18.00 4.72
N ASP A 255 -6.56 18.45 5.08
CA ASP A 255 -6.75 19.70 5.82
C ASP A 255 -6.50 19.51 7.32
N SER A 256 -6.98 18.39 7.86
CA SER A 256 -6.85 18.10 9.29
C SER A 256 -6.68 16.60 9.57
N ILE A 257 -6.00 16.29 10.69
CA ILE A 257 -5.86 14.93 11.23
C ILE A 257 -6.18 14.99 12.74
N GLY A 258 -7.22 14.26 13.18
CA GLY A 258 -7.79 14.45 14.50
C GLY A 258 -8.23 15.90 14.71
N ALA A 259 -7.84 16.46 15.83
CA ALA A 259 -8.11 17.87 16.19
C ALA A 259 -7.10 18.86 15.59
N TYR A 260 -6.10 18.40 14.84
CA TYR A 260 -4.99 19.23 14.37
C TYR A 260 -5.19 19.67 12.92
N LYS A 261 -4.98 20.96 12.64
CA LYS A 261 -4.78 21.43 11.26
C LYS A 261 -3.40 20.99 10.78
N VAL A 262 -3.34 20.38 9.61
CA VAL A 262 -2.09 19.84 9.07
C VAL A 262 -1.03 20.92 8.82
N SER A 263 -1.46 22.14 8.43
CA SER A 263 -0.57 23.29 8.25
C SER A 263 0.12 23.79 9.53
N GLU A 264 -0.40 23.43 10.71
CA GLU A 264 0.12 23.83 12.01
C GLU A 264 0.98 22.74 12.68
N LEU A 265 0.97 21.51 12.15
CA LEU A 265 1.74 20.39 12.69
C LEU A 265 3.25 20.60 12.47
N LYS A 266 4.01 20.35 13.52
CA LYS A 266 5.48 20.48 13.50
C LYS A 266 6.15 19.15 13.77
N ARG A 267 7.31 18.95 13.14
CA ARG A 267 8.19 17.81 13.46
C ARG A 267 8.51 17.78 14.95
N ASN A 268 8.52 16.61 15.54
CA ASN A 268 8.71 16.33 16.97
C ASN A 268 7.57 16.79 17.90
N GLN A 269 6.48 17.32 17.37
CA GLN A 269 5.29 17.61 18.15
C GLN A 269 4.68 16.30 18.69
N MET A 270 4.21 16.32 19.93
CA MET A 270 3.38 15.25 20.49
C MET A 270 1.94 15.44 20.03
N VAL A 271 1.38 14.43 19.38
CA VAL A 271 0.01 14.39 18.85
C VAL A 271 -0.80 13.43 19.70
N LEU A 272 -1.87 13.92 20.31
CA LEU A 272 -2.80 13.20 21.20
C LEU A 272 -4.11 12.91 20.45
N ASN A 273 -4.57 11.65 20.53
CA ASN A 273 -5.89 11.26 20.04
C ASN A 273 -6.95 11.29 21.14
#